data_0fd76dd15214405842262270e36a9ed1
#
_entry.id   0fd76dd15214405842262270e36a9ed1
#
_cell.length_a   1.000
_cell.length_b   1.000
_cell.length_c   1.000
_cell.angle_alpha   90.00
_cell.angle_beta   90.00
_cell.angle_gamma   90.00
#
_symmetry.space_group_name_H-M   'P 1'
#
loop_
_entity.id
_entity.type
_entity.pdbx_description
1 polymer ?
#
loop_
_entity_poly.entity_id
_entity_poly.type
_entity_poly.pdbx_seq_one_letter_code
_entity_poly.pdbx_strand_id
1 'polypeptide(L)'
;MAGRRTLMRIEAYKAYLNGQTTFAALNKNNINVDAYLDAGMKAKAKENLSKLQEIQKTSKVRPRLVATEPIPHKDIEYKPVGDVCFIIANGESRRDFDLHKLSDKGYVIGMNVLPIIEDFWPDALVAVDIATVKYICDRDVPDRTEMWTYPRGSIKDARPKRIAKDWGWSSGPTSTRIALEYKKFQTLYILGMDFFGITVEGKINESKGRRLNNMYKGKDRYRKANSDRTYFGNWLNQMITNVTKHNNAKFYHVVLDGQQSPNKLAQKKNWIDITYEKFEEHLSKMPKTAKKTP
;
A
#
# COMPACT_ATOMS: atom_id res chain seq x y z
N MET A 1 19.85 -12.56 -1.75
CA MET A 1 20.64 -11.46 -1.15
C MET A 1 20.05 -11.12 0.20
N ALA A 2 20.86 -11.00 1.23
CA ALA A 2 20.40 -10.39 2.48
C ALA A 2 19.81 -9.03 2.15
N GLY A 3 18.63 -8.75 2.68
CA GLY A 3 17.97 -7.49 2.42
C GLY A 3 18.88 -6.32 2.83
N ARG A 4 18.77 -5.17 2.17
CA ARG A 4 19.55 -3.96 2.46
C ARG A 4 19.58 -3.62 3.96
N ARG A 5 18.50 -3.91 4.70
CA ARG A 5 18.45 -3.75 6.17
C ARG A 5 19.46 -4.66 6.88
N THR A 6 19.63 -5.91 6.44
CA THR A 6 20.60 -6.83 7.03
C THR A 6 22.02 -6.34 6.80
N LEU A 7 22.35 -5.86 5.60
CA LEU A 7 23.66 -5.28 5.30
C LEU A 7 23.94 -4.03 6.13
N MET A 8 22.99 -3.11 6.22
CA MET A 8 23.14 -1.90 7.06
C MET A 8 23.35 -2.24 8.54
N ARG A 9 22.67 -3.27 9.05
CA ARG A 9 22.87 -3.73 10.44
C ARG A 9 24.25 -4.33 10.63
N ILE A 10 24.72 -5.15 9.69
CA ILE A 10 26.06 -5.72 9.73
C ILE A 10 27.13 -4.61 9.81
N GLU A 11 27.05 -3.62 8.94
CA GLU A 11 28.02 -2.51 8.92
C GLU A 11 27.94 -1.66 10.21
N ALA A 12 26.74 -1.38 10.72
CA ALA A 12 26.56 -0.65 11.96
C ALA A 12 27.13 -1.40 13.17
N TYR A 13 26.94 -2.73 13.27
CA TYR A 13 27.53 -3.52 14.36
C TYR A 13 29.04 -3.63 14.24
N LYS A 14 29.60 -3.73 13.02
CA LYS A 14 31.05 -3.67 12.81
C LYS A 14 31.62 -2.33 13.27
N ALA A 15 31.02 -1.21 12.86
CA ALA A 15 31.47 0.12 13.27
C ALA A 15 31.42 0.31 14.79
N TYR A 16 30.38 -0.21 15.46
CA TYR A 16 30.27 -0.19 16.92
C TYR A 16 31.36 -1.00 17.61
N LEU A 17 31.58 -2.25 17.15
CA LEU A 17 32.61 -3.14 17.71
C LEU A 17 34.03 -2.59 17.52
N ASN A 18 34.25 -1.84 16.44
CA ASN A 18 35.54 -1.19 16.13
C ASN A 18 35.69 0.18 16.79
N GLY A 19 34.73 0.63 17.63
CA GLY A 19 34.77 1.93 18.28
C GLY A 19 34.54 3.14 17.36
N GLN A 20 34.10 2.91 16.12
CA GLN A 20 33.88 3.96 15.11
C GLN A 20 32.55 4.67 15.28
N THR A 21 31.65 4.15 16.11
CA THR A 21 30.35 4.75 16.40
C THR A 21 29.94 4.50 17.85
N THR A 22 29.02 5.29 18.35
CA THR A 22 28.46 5.17 19.69
C THR A 22 27.16 4.38 19.68
N PHE A 23 26.77 3.89 20.84
CA PHE A 23 25.49 3.24 21.05
C PHE A 23 24.29 4.13 20.60
N ALA A 24 24.35 5.41 20.89
CA ALA A 24 23.35 6.38 20.46
C ALA A 24 23.24 6.51 18.93
N ALA A 25 24.35 6.38 18.21
CA ALA A 25 24.37 6.42 16.76
C ALA A 25 23.77 5.15 16.13
N LEU A 26 23.94 3.99 16.77
CA LEU A 26 23.26 2.75 16.35
C LEU A 26 21.74 2.89 16.45
N ASN A 27 21.24 3.53 17.50
CA ASN A 27 19.80 3.73 17.72
C ASN A 27 19.18 4.63 16.63
N LYS A 28 19.90 5.67 16.17
CA LYS A 28 19.46 6.54 15.07
C LYS A 28 19.22 5.79 13.75
N ASN A 29 19.85 4.64 13.57
CA ASN A 29 19.71 3.79 12.40
C ASN A 29 18.58 2.77 12.53
N ASN A 30 17.65 2.93 13.48
CA ASN A 30 16.57 1.96 13.79
C ASN A 30 17.09 0.54 14.06
N ILE A 31 18.25 0.42 14.67
CA ILE A 31 18.76 -0.84 15.17
C ILE A 31 18.23 -1.00 16.59
N ASN A 32 17.51 -2.06 16.86
CA ASN A 32 17.07 -2.35 18.23
C ASN A 32 18.29 -2.69 19.07
N VAL A 33 18.65 -1.78 19.97
CA VAL A 33 19.83 -1.87 20.83
C VAL A 33 19.45 -1.92 22.30
N ASP A 34 18.17 -1.92 22.65
CA ASP A 34 17.71 -1.92 24.05
C ASP A 34 18.29 -3.09 24.86
N ALA A 35 18.57 -4.21 24.18
CA ALA A 35 19.21 -5.36 24.77
C ALA A 35 20.72 -5.20 25.08
N TYR A 36 21.32 -4.09 24.73
CA TYR A 36 22.76 -3.83 24.85
C TYR A 36 23.10 -2.77 25.91
N LEU A 37 22.23 -2.52 26.85
CA LEU A 37 22.39 -1.48 27.87
C LEU A 37 23.29 -1.87 29.05
N ASP A 38 23.77 -3.09 29.09
CA ASP A 38 24.59 -3.62 30.18
C ASP A 38 26.04 -3.96 29.77
N ALA A 39 26.84 -4.49 30.70
CA ALA A 39 28.22 -4.92 30.47
C ALA A 39 28.36 -6.03 29.41
N GLY A 40 27.28 -6.74 29.04
CA GLY A 40 27.24 -7.78 28.00
C GLY A 40 27.08 -7.27 26.58
N MET A 41 26.96 -5.96 26.38
CA MET A 41 26.62 -5.34 25.09
C MET A 41 27.49 -5.77 23.92
N LYS A 42 28.82 -5.76 24.10
CA LYS A 42 29.74 -6.12 23.00
C LYS A 42 29.67 -7.60 22.64
N ALA A 43 29.48 -8.49 23.61
CA ALA A 43 29.32 -9.93 23.38
C ALA A 43 28.04 -10.21 22.57
N LYS A 44 26.95 -9.56 22.95
CA LYS A 44 25.65 -9.68 22.28
C LYS A 44 25.67 -9.06 20.88
N ALA A 45 26.38 -7.96 20.69
CA ALA A 45 26.61 -7.36 19.38
C ALA A 45 27.40 -8.29 18.44
N LYS A 46 28.42 -9.02 18.96
CA LYS A 46 29.16 -10.05 18.22
C LYS A 46 28.25 -11.20 17.80
N GLU A 47 27.43 -11.72 18.73
CA GLU A 47 26.48 -12.81 18.45
C GLU A 47 25.49 -12.43 17.36
N ASN A 48 24.88 -11.23 17.46
CA ASN A 48 23.94 -10.76 16.46
C ASN A 48 24.61 -10.50 15.10
N LEU A 49 25.84 -10.01 15.08
CA LEU A 49 26.61 -9.86 13.85
C LEU A 49 26.82 -11.20 13.17
N SER A 50 27.22 -12.25 13.93
CA SER A 50 27.41 -13.61 13.40
C SER A 50 26.11 -14.18 12.83
N LYS A 51 24.99 -14.06 13.54
CA LYS A 51 23.66 -14.47 13.06
C LYS A 51 23.26 -13.76 11.75
N LEU A 52 23.51 -12.45 11.64
CA LEU A 52 23.20 -11.68 10.45
C LEU A 52 24.11 -12.06 9.26
N GLN A 53 25.38 -12.37 9.51
CA GLN A 53 26.30 -12.83 8.49
C GLN A 53 25.94 -14.24 7.99
N GLU A 54 25.48 -15.13 8.86
CA GLU A 54 24.96 -16.44 8.49
C GLU A 54 23.71 -16.33 7.61
N ILE A 55 22.74 -15.48 7.98
CA ILE A 55 21.58 -15.16 7.15
C ILE A 55 22.01 -14.62 5.78
N GLN A 56 23.08 -13.82 5.73
CA GLN A 56 23.62 -13.32 4.47
C GLN A 56 24.19 -14.44 3.59
N LYS A 57 24.88 -15.41 4.18
CA LYS A 57 25.49 -16.55 3.47
C LYS A 57 24.44 -17.56 3.00
N THR A 58 23.43 -17.84 3.83
CA THR A 58 22.38 -18.83 3.56
C THR A 58 21.25 -18.28 2.70
N SER A 59 21.15 -16.98 2.55
CA SER A 59 20.18 -16.33 1.70
C SER A 59 20.47 -16.69 0.24
N LYS A 60 19.84 -17.77 -0.25
CA LYS A 60 19.86 -18.12 -1.68
C LYS A 60 19.47 -16.87 -2.48
N VAL A 61 20.28 -16.53 -3.45
CA VAL A 61 19.96 -15.51 -4.45
C VAL A 61 18.63 -15.91 -5.07
N ARG A 62 17.56 -15.20 -4.69
CA ARG A 62 16.31 -15.35 -5.44
C ARG A 62 16.60 -14.90 -6.85
N PRO A 63 16.29 -15.73 -7.87
CA PRO A 63 16.48 -15.33 -9.25
C PRO A 63 15.86 -13.95 -9.43
N ARG A 64 16.63 -13.03 -10.00
CA ARG A 64 16.13 -11.73 -10.43
C ARG A 64 14.99 -12.03 -11.39
N LEU A 65 13.75 -11.62 -11.04
CA LEU A 65 12.64 -11.75 -11.95
C LEU A 65 13.04 -11.01 -13.23
N VAL A 66 13.36 -11.76 -14.26
CA VAL A 66 13.55 -11.24 -15.60
C VAL A 66 12.18 -10.69 -15.99
N ALA A 67 12.13 -9.45 -16.47
CA ALA A 67 10.91 -8.89 -17.02
C ALA A 67 10.47 -9.84 -18.15
N THR A 68 9.42 -10.60 -17.91
CA THR A 68 8.75 -11.34 -18.98
C THR A 68 8.09 -10.33 -19.88
N GLU A 69 8.03 -10.62 -21.18
CA GLU A 69 7.35 -9.77 -22.15
C GLU A 69 5.94 -9.40 -21.67
N PRO A 70 5.46 -8.20 -22.00
CA PRO A 70 4.13 -7.75 -21.61
C PRO A 70 3.09 -8.80 -22.02
N ILE A 71 2.35 -9.31 -21.04
CA ILE A 71 1.18 -10.14 -21.34
C ILE A 71 0.14 -9.18 -21.94
N PRO A 72 -0.31 -9.39 -23.18
CA PRO A 72 -1.29 -8.49 -23.79
C PRO A 72 -2.51 -8.40 -22.89
N HIS A 73 -3.00 -7.17 -22.66
CA HIS A 73 -4.25 -6.95 -21.95
C HIS A 73 -5.35 -7.72 -22.71
N LYS A 74 -5.94 -8.70 -22.03
CA LYS A 74 -7.04 -9.47 -22.63
C LYS A 74 -8.22 -8.54 -22.85
N ASP A 75 -8.87 -8.65 -23.99
CA ASP A 75 -10.21 -8.09 -24.20
C ASP A 75 -11.18 -8.80 -23.26
N ILE A 76 -11.35 -8.24 -22.08
CA ILE A 76 -12.21 -8.81 -21.05
C ILE A 76 -13.52 -8.07 -21.11
N GLU A 77 -14.55 -8.79 -21.48
CA GLU A 77 -15.91 -8.27 -21.48
C GLU A 77 -16.30 -7.84 -20.05
N TYR A 78 -16.91 -6.65 -19.93
CA TYR A 78 -17.45 -6.17 -18.68
C TYR A 78 -18.58 -7.11 -18.20
N LYS A 79 -18.32 -7.83 -17.12
CA LYS A 79 -19.30 -8.70 -16.44
C LYS A 79 -19.18 -8.50 -14.94
N PRO A 80 -19.80 -7.46 -14.37
CA PRO A 80 -19.77 -7.27 -12.93
C PRO A 80 -20.56 -8.39 -12.26
N VAL A 81 -20.10 -8.79 -11.08
CA VAL A 81 -20.81 -9.71 -10.20
C VAL A 81 -21.25 -8.90 -8.98
N GLY A 82 -22.56 -8.66 -8.88
CA GLY A 82 -23.10 -7.82 -7.80
C GLY A 82 -22.71 -6.35 -7.89
N ASP A 83 -22.81 -5.67 -6.77
CA ASP A 83 -22.45 -4.26 -6.65
C ASP A 83 -20.95 -4.03 -6.80
N VAL A 84 -20.58 -2.89 -7.37
CA VAL A 84 -19.20 -2.51 -7.66
C VAL A 84 -18.63 -1.64 -6.53
N CYS A 85 -17.38 -1.91 -6.16
CA CYS A 85 -16.60 -1.09 -5.24
C CYS A 85 -15.32 -0.56 -5.92
N PHE A 86 -15.08 0.74 -5.77
CA PHE A 86 -13.86 1.41 -6.20
C PHE A 86 -12.91 1.61 -5.02
N ILE A 87 -11.69 1.09 -5.12
CA ILE A 87 -10.63 1.26 -4.11
C ILE A 87 -9.64 2.31 -4.64
N ILE A 88 -9.57 3.46 -4.00
CA ILE A 88 -8.77 4.59 -4.45
C ILE A 88 -7.51 4.72 -3.60
N ALA A 89 -6.38 4.27 -4.14
CA ALA A 89 -5.07 4.45 -3.52
C ALA A 89 -4.39 5.74 -4.02
N ASN A 90 -3.16 5.99 -3.55
CA ASN A 90 -2.49 7.28 -3.71
C ASN A 90 -1.34 7.23 -4.73
N GLY A 91 -1.26 6.18 -5.56
CA GLY A 91 -0.22 6.03 -6.57
C GLY A 91 -0.35 7.01 -7.73
N GLU A 92 0.77 7.30 -8.37
CA GLU A 92 0.87 8.26 -9.47
C GLU A 92 0.07 7.84 -10.72
N SER A 93 -0.21 6.54 -10.90
CA SER A 93 -0.93 6.01 -12.06
C SER A 93 -2.34 6.61 -12.22
N ARG A 94 -2.93 7.14 -11.14
CA ARG A 94 -4.28 7.73 -11.19
C ARG A 94 -4.31 9.26 -11.17
N ARG A 95 -3.17 9.93 -11.27
CA ARG A 95 -3.06 11.39 -11.13
C ARG A 95 -4.03 12.17 -11.99
N ASP A 96 -4.20 11.74 -13.22
CA ASP A 96 -5.01 12.45 -14.22
C ASP A 96 -6.46 11.95 -14.29
N PHE A 97 -6.86 11.03 -13.41
CA PHE A 97 -8.21 10.51 -13.38
C PHE A 97 -9.12 11.33 -12.44
N ASP A 98 -10.21 11.84 -13.00
CA ASP A 98 -11.23 12.56 -12.23
C ASP A 98 -12.10 11.60 -11.41
N LEU A 99 -11.95 11.66 -10.08
CA LEU A 99 -12.68 10.80 -9.14
C LEU A 99 -14.19 11.09 -9.12
N HIS A 100 -14.65 12.28 -9.52
CA HIS A 100 -16.08 12.63 -9.57
C HIS A 100 -16.84 11.74 -10.56
N LYS A 101 -16.18 11.17 -11.56
CA LYS A 101 -16.77 10.18 -12.48
C LYS A 101 -17.28 8.90 -11.77
N LEU A 102 -16.85 8.66 -10.53
CA LEU A 102 -17.23 7.47 -9.74
C LEU A 102 -18.48 7.70 -8.89
N SER A 103 -18.92 8.95 -8.69
CA SER A 103 -19.89 9.35 -7.67
C SER A 103 -21.26 8.68 -7.77
N ASP A 104 -21.63 8.19 -8.94
CA ASP A 104 -22.92 7.53 -9.20
C ASP A 104 -22.76 6.13 -9.83
N LYS A 105 -21.56 5.54 -9.74
CA LYS A 105 -21.23 4.26 -10.40
C LYS A 105 -21.04 3.08 -9.45
N GLY A 106 -20.90 3.34 -8.16
CA GLY A 106 -20.68 2.31 -7.16
C GLY A 106 -20.23 2.88 -5.83
N TYR A 107 -19.83 2.01 -4.93
CA TYR A 107 -19.32 2.39 -3.61
C TYR A 107 -17.83 2.74 -3.68
N VAL A 108 -17.46 3.89 -3.18
CA VAL A 108 -16.06 4.37 -3.24
C VAL A 108 -15.40 4.28 -1.87
N ILE A 109 -14.27 3.59 -1.79
CA ILE A 109 -13.41 3.57 -0.61
C ILE A 109 -12.10 4.30 -0.93
N GLY A 110 -11.93 5.47 -0.34
CA GLY A 110 -10.68 6.24 -0.37
C GLY A 110 -9.78 5.93 0.81
N MET A 111 -8.55 6.45 0.78
CA MET A 111 -7.64 6.24 1.89
C MET A 111 -6.85 7.47 2.31
N ASN A 112 -6.49 7.49 3.60
CA ASN A 112 -5.64 8.51 4.20
C ASN A 112 -6.23 9.93 3.99
N VAL A 113 -5.43 10.84 3.45
CA VAL A 113 -5.79 12.27 3.30
C VAL A 113 -6.41 12.61 1.94
N LEU A 114 -6.83 11.62 1.19
CA LEU A 114 -7.45 11.82 -0.13
C LEU A 114 -8.48 12.97 -0.14
N PRO A 115 -9.52 12.97 0.73
CA PRO A 115 -10.55 13.99 0.64
C PRO A 115 -10.07 15.40 0.98
N ILE A 116 -8.99 15.50 1.75
CA ILE A 116 -8.42 16.78 2.18
C ILE A 116 -7.59 17.42 1.06
N ILE A 117 -6.98 16.58 0.21
CA ILE A 117 -6.08 17.06 -0.85
C ILE A 117 -6.83 17.24 -2.18
N GLU A 118 -7.81 16.38 -2.47
CA GLU A 118 -8.49 16.33 -3.76
C GLU A 118 -9.93 16.82 -3.73
N ASP A 119 -10.41 17.32 -2.59
CA ASP A 119 -11.79 17.77 -2.40
C ASP A 119 -12.85 16.75 -2.87
N PHE A 120 -12.56 15.47 -2.64
CA PHE A 120 -13.43 14.35 -3.00
C PHE A 120 -13.70 13.47 -1.78
N TRP A 121 -14.92 13.50 -1.26
CA TRP A 121 -15.35 12.68 -0.13
C TRP A 121 -15.91 11.34 -0.61
N PRO A 122 -15.22 10.22 -0.34
CA PRO A 122 -15.69 8.88 -0.69
C PRO A 122 -16.81 8.41 0.25
N ASP A 123 -17.46 7.28 -0.08
CA ASP A 123 -18.45 6.65 0.82
C ASP A 123 -17.80 6.09 2.08
N ALA A 124 -16.55 5.59 1.95
CA ALA A 124 -15.75 5.21 3.11
C ALA A 124 -14.30 5.72 2.98
N LEU A 125 -13.71 6.09 4.11
CA LEU A 125 -12.33 6.53 4.23
C LEU A 125 -11.56 5.63 5.18
N VAL A 126 -10.47 5.03 4.72
CA VAL A 126 -9.64 4.12 5.50
C VAL A 126 -8.30 4.76 5.81
N ALA A 127 -7.97 4.87 7.09
CA ALA A 127 -6.66 5.29 7.55
C ALA A 127 -6.19 4.39 8.69
N VAL A 128 -4.96 3.89 8.62
CA VAL A 128 -4.40 2.95 9.61
C VAL A 128 -3.32 3.55 10.51
N ASP A 129 -2.69 4.65 10.07
CA ASP A 129 -1.71 5.37 10.88
C ASP A 129 -2.40 6.30 11.87
N ILE A 130 -2.08 6.15 13.16
CA ILE A 130 -2.71 6.92 14.26
C ILE A 130 -2.67 8.42 13.98
N ALA A 131 -1.51 8.92 13.55
CA ALA A 131 -1.35 10.35 13.29
C ALA A 131 -2.18 10.83 12.09
N THR A 132 -2.39 9.98 11.09
CA THR A 132 -3.26 10.29 9.94
C THR A 132 -4.73 10.25 10.36
N VAL A 133 -5.14 9.26 11.16
CA VAL A 133 -6.51 9.19 11.69
C VAL A 133 -6.84 10.43 12.52
N LYS A 134 -5.99 10.81 13.46
CA LYS A 134 -6.18 12.03 14.26
C LYS A 134 -6.30 13.27 13.37
N TYR A 135 -5.39 13.41 12.39
CA TYR A 135 -5.41 14.52 11.45
C TYR A 135 -6.73 14.63 10.66
N ILE A 136 -7.34 13.49 10.31
CA ILE A 136 -8.66 13.47 9.64
C ILE A 136 -9.77 13.81 10.66
N CYS A 137 -9.72 13.25 11.86
CA CYS A 137 -10.69 13.49 12.91
C CYS A 137 -10.74 14.96 13.37
N ASP A 138 -9.66 15.72 13.22
CA ASP A 138 -9.61 17.16 13.51
C ASP A 138 -10.30 18.01 12.44
N ARG A 139 -11.02 17.40 11.49
CA ARG A 139 -11.70 18.07 10.36
C ARG A 139 -13.17 17.70 10.29
N ASP A 140 -13.93 18.52 9.55
CA ASP A 140 -15.34 18.28 9.27
C ASP A 140 -15.45 17.14 8.24
N VAL A 141 -15.63 15.93 8.74
CA VAL A 141 -15.90 14.75 7.92
C VAL A 141 -17.41 14.69 7.68
N PRO A 142 -17.88 14.66 6.43
CA PRO A 142 -19.31 14.53 6.15
C PRO A 142 -19.89 13.24 6.76
N ASP A 143 -21.07 13.32 7.35
CA ASP A 143 -21.76 12.18 8.01
C ASP A 143 -21.97 10.98 7.08
N ARG A 144 -22.09 11.23 5.78
CA ARG A 144 -22.19 10.20 4.75
C ARG A 144 -20.92 9.39 4.54
N THR A 145 -19.75 9.88 5.00
CA THR A 145 -18.46 9.20 4.84
C THR A 145 -18.16 8.33 6.05
N GLU A 146 -18.18 7.04 5.88
CA GLU A 146 -17.77 6.09 6.92
C GLU A 146 -16.26 6.13 7.13
N MET A 147 -15.80 6.41 8.32
CA MET A 147 -14.38 6.30 8.66
C MET A 147 -14.05 4.91 9.19
N TRP A 148 -12.91 4.33 8.78
CA TRP A 148 -12.44 3.02 9.22
C TRP A 148 -10.98 3.06 9.67
N THR A 149 -10.68 2.41 10.78
CA THR A 149 -9.32 2.30 11.32
C THR A 149 -9.14 1.02 12.16
N TYR A 150 -7.91 0.75 12.56
CA TYR A 150 -7.61 -0.32 13.50
C TYR A 150 -8.04 0.03 14.95
N PRO A 151 -8.28 -0.99 15.80
CA PRO A 151 -8.71 -0.82 17.18
C PRO A 151 -7.53 -0.37 18.08
N ARG A 152 -7.13 0.90 17.96
CA ARG A 152 -6.01 1.46 18.73
C ARG A 152 -6.51 2.42 19.81
N GLY A 153 -6.19 2.15 21.07
CA GLY A 153 -6.65 2.92 22.22
C GLY A 153 -6.20 4.39 22.25
N SER A 154 -5.17 4.75 21.48
CA SER A 154 -4.71 6.14 21.33
C SER A 154 -5.63 7.01 20.46
N ILE A 155 -6.56 6.42 19.71
CA ILE A 155 -7.57 7.13 18.93
C ILE A 155 -8.82 7.22 19.82
N LYS A 156 -9.09 8.40 20.37
CA LYS A 156 -10.21 8.66 21.28
C LYS A 156 -11.51 9.05 20.57
N ASP A 157 -11.41 9.50 19.32
CA ASP A 157 -12.57 9.85 18.50
C ASP A 157 -13.45 8.61 18.26
N ALA A 158 -14.75 8.76 18.46
CA ALA A 158 -15.72 7.67 18.32
C ALA A 158 -16.19 7.46 16.86
N ARG A 159 -16.03 8.46 16.01
CA ARG A 159 -16.52 8.42 14.60
C ARG A 159 -15.91 7.27 13.79
N PRO A 160 -14.59 6.97 13.86
CA PRO A 160 -14.04 5.88 13.08
C PRO A 160 -14.53 4.52 13.56
N LYS A 161 -15.14 3.75 12.66
CA LYS A 161 -15.45 2.34 12.87
C LYS A 161 -14.17 1.54 13.08
N ARG A 162 -14.18 0.62 14.04
CA ARG A 162 -13.02 -0.20 14.38
C ARG A 162 -13.09 -1.52 13.63
N ILE A 163 -12.03 -1.84 12.92
CA ILE A 163 -11.82 -3.16 12.35
C ILE A 163 -11.61 -4.14 13.52
N ALA A 164 -12.18 -5.34 13.45
CA ALA A 164 -12.16 -6.28 14.57
C ALA A 164 -10.75 -6.66 15.07
N LYS A 165 -9.75 -6.62 14.16
CA LYS A 165 -8.36 -6.99 14.46
C LYS A 165 -7.38 -6.07 13.74
N ASP A 166 -6.30 -5.65 14.45
CA ASP A 166 -5.16 -4.99 13.81
C ASP A 166 -4.27 -6.04 13.11
N TRP A 167 -4.23 -6.01 11.78
CA TRP A 167 -3.38 -6.91 10.98
C TRP A 167 -2.01 -6.31 10.72
N GLY A 168 -1.76 -5.05 11.11
CA GLY A 168 -0.54 -4.33 10.77
C GLY A 168 -0.39 -4.04 9.27
N TRP A 169 -1.50 -4.03 8.53
CA TRP A 169 -1.50 -3.83 7.08
C TRP A 169 -1.59 -2.36 6.72
N SER A 170 -1.12 -2.04 5.50
CA SER A 170 -1.25 -0.71 4.91
C SER A 170 -2.69 -0.38 4.54
N SER A 171 -3.02 0.91 4.44
CA SER A 171 -4.39 1.38 4.17
C SER A 171 -4.99 0.79 2.91
N GLY A 172 -4.24 0.67 1.80
CA GLY A 172 -4.74 0.12 0.55
C GLY A 172 -5.25 -1.32 0.65
N PRO A 173 -4.39 -2.28 1.03
CA PRO A 173 -4.83 -3.67 1.25
C PRO A 173 -5.90 -3.80 2.34
N THR A 174 -5.89 -2.93 3.36
CA THR A 174 -6.94 -2.89 4.39
C THR A 174 -8.26 -2.41 3.82
N SER A 175 -8.28 -1.39 2.96
CA SER A 175 -9.47 -0.91 2.24
C SER A 175 -10.09 -2.02 1.39
N THR A 176 -9.25 -2.74 0.63
CA THR A 176 -9.66 -3.89 -0.16
C THR A 176 -10.31 -4.96 0.71
N ARG A 177 -9.73 -5.27 1.86
CA ARG A 177 -10.26 -6.24 2.80
C ARG A 177 -11.59 -5.80 3.43
N ILE A 178 -11.74 -4.50 3.73
CA ILE A 178 -13.02 -3.93 4.20
C ILE A 178 -14.10 -4.12 3.14
N ALA A 179 -13.80 -3.82 1.88
CA ALA A 179 -14.74 -4.03 0.77
C ALA A 179 -15.22 -5.49 0.71
N LEU A 180 -14.32 -6.45 0.87
CA LEU A 180 -14.61 -7.87 0.75
C LEU A 180 -15.29 -8.45 2.01
N GLU A 181 -14.76 -8.18 3.21
CA GLU A 181 -15.17 -8.87 4.44
C GLU A 181 -16.29 -8.14 5.18
N TYR A 182 -16.30 -6.81 5.16
CA TYR A 182 -17.29 -6.01 5.88
C TYR A 182 -18.44 -5.53 4.98
N LYS A 183 -18.13 -5.17 3.74
CA LYS A 183 -19.12 -4.64 2.77
C LYS A 183 -19.64 -5.70 1.79
N LYS A 184 -18.95 -6.87 1.71
CA LYS A 184 -19.34 -8.03 0.87
C LYS A 184 -19.33 -7.79 -0.63
N PHE A 185 -18.59 -6.80 -1.12
CA PHE A 185 -18.42 -6.59 -2.55
C PHE A 185 -17.66 -7.75 -3.19
N GLN A 186 -18.05 -8.09 -4.43
CA GLN A 186 -17.42 -9.14 -5.22
C GLN A 186 -16.77 -8.62 -6.50
N THR A 187 -17.01 -7.39 -6.87
CA THR A 187 -16.35 -6.71 -7.99
C THR A 187 -15.66 -5.45 -7.49
N LEU A 188 -14.34 -5.43 -7.58
CA LEU A 188 -13.51 -4.32 -7.11
C LEU A 188 -12.72 -3.72 -8.28
N TYR A 189 -12.76 -2.41 -8.44
CA TYR A 189 -11.84 -1.64 -9.27
C TYR A 189 -10.82 -0.96 -8.37
N ILE A 190 -9.54 -1.12 -8.67
CA ILE A 190 -8.44 -0.66 -7.83
C ILE A 190 -7.61 0.34 -8.62
N LEU A 191 -7.62 1.61 -8.20
CA LEU A 191 -6.94 2.73 -8.83
C LEU A 191 -5.79 3.21 -7.97
N GLY A 192 -4.64 3.49 -8.57
CA GLY A 192 -3.49 4.06 -7.86
C GLY A 192 -2.84 3.11 -6.84
N MET A 193 -3.06 1.82 -6.93
CA MET A 193 -2.37 0.81 -6.13
C MET A 193 -1.06 0.40 -6.81
N ASP A 194 -0.19 1.36 -7.03
CA ASP A 194 1.06 1.15 -7.73
C ASP A 194 2.01 0.33 -6.88
N PHE A 195 2.35 -0.86 -7.34
CA PHE A 195 3.26 -1.77 -6.64
C PHE A 195 4.73 -1.46 -6.95
N PHE A 196 5.00 -0.44 -7.72
CA PHE A 196 6.34 -0.05 -8.19
C PHE A 196 6.72 1.35 -7.73
N GLY A 197 8.03 1.58 -7.61
CA GLY A 197 8.57 2.91 -7.39
C GLY A 197 8.62 3.73 -8.69
N ILE A 198 8.96 5.00 -8.55
CA ILE A 198 9.15 5.92 -9.69
C ILE A 198 10.64 6.06 -10.00
N THR A 199 11.02 6.12 -11.27
CA THR A 199 12.39 6.43 -11.72
C THR A 199 12.73 7.90 -11.49
N VAL A 200 13.99 8.27 -11.74
CA VAL A 200 14.42 9.69 -11.67
C VAL A 200 13.66 10.53 -12.69
N GLU A 201 13.37 9.94 -13.87
CA GLU A 201 12.65 10.56 -14.97
C GLU A 201 11.12 10.58 -14.74
N GLY A 202 10.63 10.12 -13.57
CA GLY A 202 9.23 10.12 -13.23
C GLY A 202 8.42 8.93 -13.77
N LYS A 203 9.06 7.96 -14.46
CA LYS A 203 8.39 6.77 -14.98
C LYS A 203 8.17 5.73 -13.87
N ILE A 204 7.00 5.14 -13.83
CA ILE A 204 6.71 4.01 -12.94
C ILE A 204 7.41 2.78 -13.50
N ASN A 205 8.34 2.19 -12.72
CA ASN A 205 9.13 1.06 -13.20
C ASN A 205 9.54 0.12 -12.05
N GLU A 206 9.22 -1.16 -12.21
CA GLU A 206 9.48 -2.21 -11.22
C GLU A 206 10.96 -2.40 -10.92
N SER A 207 11.79 -2.43 -11.96
CA SER A 207 13.20 -2.80 -11.83
C SER A 207 14.11 -1.65 -11.40
N LYS A 208 13.73 -0.41 -11.69
CA LYS A 208 14.57 0.78 -11.52
C LYS A 208 13.98 1.84 -10.59
N GLY A 209 12.66 1.88 -10.44
CA GLY A 209 11.98 2.88 -9.61
C GLY A 209 12.18 2.62 -8.14
N ARG A 210 12.80 3.56 -7.42
CA ARG A 210 13.03 3.52 -5.97
C ARG A 210 12.40 4.68 -5.23
N ARG A 211 11.94 5.71 -5.94
CA ARG A 211 11.28 6.87 -5.35
C ARG A 211 9.88 6.48 -4.89
N LEU A 212 9.41 7.18 -3.86
CA LEU A 212 8.05 7.00 -3.38
C LEU A 212 7.06 7.31 -4.52
N ASN A 213 6.31 6.29 -4.91
CA ASN A 213 5.20 6.42 -5.82
C ASN A 213 3.96 6.82 -5.02
N ASN A 214 3.75 8.12 -4.89
CA ASN A 214 2.61 8.69 -4.16
C ASN A 214 2.38 10.12 -4.65
N MET A 215 1.24 10.39 -5.24
CA MET A 215 0.88 11.68 -5.81
C MET A 215 0.74 12.81 -4.77
N TYR A 216 0.67 12.46 -3.49
CA TYR A 216 0.63 13.44 -2.38
C TYR A 216 2.01 13.77 -1.82
N LYS A 217 3.08 13.31 -2.44
CA LYS A 217 4.44 13.62 -2.03
C LYS A 217 4.62 15.13 -1.87
N GLY A 218 5.13 15.56 -0.71
CA GLY A 218 5.29 16.97 -0.37
C GLY A 218 4.07 17.68 0.20
N LYS A 219 2.90 17.05 0.16
CA LYS A 219 1.66 17.58 0.77
C LYS A 219 1.58 17.22 2.26
N ASP A 220 0.58 17.75 2.96
CA ASP A 220 0.34 17.45 4.36
C ASP A 220 0.25 15.93 4.60
N ARG A 221 0.84 15.47 5.71
CA ARG A 221 1.07 14.06 6.09
C ARG A 221 2.10 13.32 5.23
N TYR A 222 2.50 13.86 4.07
CA TYR A 222 3.50 13.30 3.17
C TYR A 222 4.71 14.22 2.98
N ARG A 223 4.88 15.27 3.83
CA ARG A 223 5.98 16.25 3.75
C ARG A 223 7.37 15.60 3.87
N LYS A 224 7.49 14.54 4.69
CA LYS A 224 8.74 13.78 4.85
C LYS A 224 8.95 12.71 3.79
N ALA A 225 8.19 12.74 2.73
CA ALA A 225 8.31 11.80 1.62
C ALA A 225 9.58 12.00 0.77
N ASN A 226 10.64 12.60 1.35
CA ASN A 226 12.02 12.48 0.85
C ASN A 226 12.59 11.06 1.04
N SER A 227 11.82 10.14 1.64
CA SER A 227 12.24 8.76 1.67
C SER A 227 12.15 8.21 0.26
N ASP A 228 13.29 7.97 -0.36
CA ASP A 228 13.42 7.23 -1.63
C ASP A 228 12.92 5.78 -1.51
N ARG A 229 12.07 5.47 -0.53
CA ARG A 229 11.69 4.10 -0.16
C ARG A 229 10.18 3.93 -0.24
N THR A 230 9.78 3.23 -1.26
CA THR A 230 8.44 2.66 -1.34
C THR A 230 8.47 1.25 -0.75
N TYR A 231 7.64 0.99 0.27
CA TYR A 231 7.50 -0.35 0.88
C TYR A 231 6.44 -1.20 0.15
N PHE A 232 6.43 -1.15 -1.16
CA PHE A 232 5.42 -1.86 -1.96
C PHE A 232 5.47 -3.38 -1.80
N GLY A 233 6.58 -3.96 -1.35
CA GLY A 233 6.69 -5.40 -1.07
C GLY A 233 5.69 -5.89 -0.02
N ASN A 234 5.43 -5.11 1.02
CA ASN A 234 4.40 -5.44 2.01
C ASN A 234 2.99 -5.34 1.40
N TRP A 235 2.71 -4.28 0.65
CA TRP A 235 1.42 -4.08 -0.01
C TRP A 235 1.12 -5.20 -0.99
N LEU A 236 2.11 -5.59 -1.78
CA LEU A 236 2.00 -6.70 -2.72
C LEU A 236 1.61 -8.01 -2.00
N ASN A 237 2.31 -8.38 -0.92
CA ASN A 237 2.02 -9.61 -0.19
C ASN A 237 0.63 -9.58 0.46
N GLN A 238 0.21 -8.42 0.99
CA GLN A 238 -1.10 -8.21 1.59
C GLN A 238 -2.20 -8.30 0.53
N MET A 239 -1.99 -7.74 -0.66
CA MET A 239 -2.94 -7.86 -1.78
C MET A 239 -3.03 -9.30 -2.31
N ILE A 240 -1.90 -10.00 -2.45
CA ILE A 240 -1.88 -11.42 -2.81
C ILE A 240 -2.73 -12.24 -1.82
N THR A 241 -2.64 -11.91 -0.52
CA THR A 241 -3.44 -12.57 0.52
C THR A 241 -4.95 -12.31 0.30
N ASN A 242 -5.35 -11.07 0.06
CA ASN A 242 -6.75 -10.73 -0.23
C ASN A 242 -7.27 -11.49 -1.47
N VAL A 243 -6.54 -11.39 -2.59
CA VAL A 243 -6.92 -11.99 -3.87
C VAL A 243 -7.01 -13.52 -3.77
N THR A 244 -6.09 -14.15 -3.04
CA THR A 244 -6.09 -15.61 -2.87
C THR A 244 -7.22 -16.06 -1.95
N LYS A 245 -7.49 -15.35 -0.87
CA LYS A 245 -8.56 -15.68 0.08
C LYS A 245 -9.95 -15.51 -0.53
N HIS A 246 -10.11 -14.51 -1.40
CA HIS A 246 -11.40 -14.16 -2.01
C HIS A 246 -11.39 -14.49 -3.51
N ASN A 247 -11.20 -15.77 -3.81
CA ASN A 247 -11.07 -16.28 -5.18
C ASN A 247 -12.35 -16.13 -6.04
N ASN A 248 -13.50 -15.93 -5.41
CA ASN A 248 -14.78 -15.68 -6.07
C ASN A 248 -14.98 -14.19 -6.42
N ALA A 249 -14.19 -13.29 -5.83
CA ALA A 249 -14.26 -11.86 -6.17
C ALA A 249 -13.41 -11.57 -7.41
N LYS A 250 -13.82 -10.57 -8.19
CA LYS A 250 -13.07 -10.03 -9.33
C LYS A 250 -12.36 -8.75 -8.95
N PHE A 251 -11.09 -8.67 -9.29
CA PHE A 251 -10.24 -7.52 -9.03
C PHE A 251 -9.77 -6.93 -10.36
N TYR A 252 -10.31 -5.79 -10.75
CA TYR A 252 -9.85 -5.01 -11.89
C TYR A 252 -8.83 -3.98 -11.39
N HIS A 253 -7.57 -4.18 -11.71
CA HIS A 253 -6.51 -3.23 -11.37
C HIS A 253 -6.31 -2.28 -12.55
N VAL A 254 -6.57 -0.99 -12.31
CA VAL A 254 -6.48 0.03 -13.35
C VAL A 254 -5.04 0.53 -13.42
N VAL A 255 -4.43 0.33 -14.57
CA VAL A 255 -3.00 0.62 -14.83
C VAL A 255 -2.85 1.58 -16.00
N LEU A 256 -1.71 2.27 -16.05
CA LEU A 256 -1.35 3.04 -17.24
C LEU A 256 -1.05 2.10 -18.42
N ASP A 257 -1.19 2.61 -19.62
CA ASP A 257 -0.85 1.84 -20.82
C ASP A 257 0.61 1.33 -20.76
N GLY A 258 0.81 0.09 -21.18
CA GLY A 258 2.11 -0.59 -21.10
C GLY A 258 2.55 -0.99 -19.68
N GLN A 259 1.75 -0.73 -18.65
CA GLN A 259 2.03 -1.20 -17.30
C GLN A 259 1.30 -2.49 -16.96
N GLN A 260 1.87 -3.25 -16.03
CA GLN A 260 1.31 -4.52 -15.55
C GLN A 260 1.53 -4.66 -14.05
N SER A 261 0.65 -5.42 -13.41
CA SER A 261 0.85 -5.88 -12.05
C SER A 261 2.06 -6.80 -11.92
N PRO A 262 2.67 -6.86 -10.72
CA PRO A 262 3.70 -7.87 -10.44
C PRO A 262 3.22 -9.27 -10.77
N ASN A 263 4.08 -10.11 -11.36
CA ASN A 263 3.75 -11.46 -11.83
C ASN A 263 2.94 -12.30 -10.83
N LYS A 264 3.22 -12.15 -9.53
CA LYS A 264 2.47 -12.88 -8.49
C LYS A 264 0.98 -12.52 -8.40
N LEU A 265 0.61 -11.32 -8.78
CA LEU A 265 -0.79 -10.89 -8.91
C LEU A 265 -1.32 -11.19 -10.31
N ALA A 266 -0.59 -10.85 -11.36
CA ALA A 266 -0.98 -11.06 -12.76
C ALA A 266 -1.32 -12.53 -13.07
N GLN A 267 -0.70 -13.49 -12.37
CA GLN A 267 -1.00 -14.93 -12.49
C GLN A 267 -2.28 -15.36 -11.79
N LYS A 268 -2.93 -14.51 -11.00
CA LYS A 268 -4.19 -14.86 -10.33
C LYS A 268 -5.36 -14.74 -11.30
N LYS A 269 -6.19 -15.79 -11.40
CA LYS A 269 -7.31 -15.83 -12.35
C LYS A 269 -8.36 -14.74 -12.14
N ASN A 270 -8.48 -14.28 -10.90
CA ASN A 270 -9.44 -13.26 -10.49
C ASN A 270 -8.83 -11.85 -10.38
N TRP A 271 -7.54 -11.67 -10.73
CA TRP A 271 -6.87 -10.39 -10.85
C TRP A 271 -6.66 -10.02 -12.32
N ILE A 272 -7.13 -8.86 -12.72
CA ILE A 272 -7.24 -8.45 -14.12
C ILE A 272 -6.71 -7.02 -14.24
N ASP A 273 -5.59 -6.85 -14.93
CA ASP A 273 -5.11 -5.52 -15.27
C ASP A 273 -5.92 -4.96 -16.44
N ILE A 274 -6.38 -3.73 -16.34
CA ILE A 274 -7.07 -2.98 -17.40
C ILE A 274 -6.49 -1.57 -17.50
N THR A 275 -6.48 -1.01 -18.71
CA THR A 275 -6.08 0.39 -18.91
C THR A 275 -7.16 1.36 -18.42
N TYR A 276 -6.81 2.64 -18.23
CA TYR A 276 -7.78 3.69 -17.92
C TYR A 276 -8.82 3.84 -19.02
N GLU A 277 -8.45 3.71 -20.30
CA GLU A 277 -9.39 3.71 -21.42
C GLU A 277 -10.43 2.59 -21.29
N LYS A 278 -9.99 1.36 -21.02
CA LYS A 278 -10.90 0.23 -20.79
C LYS A 278 -11.75 0.41 -19.53
N PHE A 279 -11.19 1.02 -18.50
CA PHE A 279 -11.93 1.35 -17.30
C PHE A 279 -13.04 2.37 -17.56
N GLU A 280 -12.79 3.42 -18.34
CA GLU A 280 -13.80 4.39 -18.74
C GLU A 280 -14.90 3.76 -19.60
N GLU A 281 -14.55 2.82 -20.48
CA GLU A 281 -15.54 2.02 -21.22
C GLU A 281 -16.43 1.21 -20.24
N HIS A 282 -15.84 0.58 -19.23
CA HIS A 282 -16.62 -0.11 -18.18
C HIS A 282 -17.53 0.86 -17.42
N LEU A 283 -17.02 2.03 -17.01
CA LEU A 283 -17.82 3.05 -16.31
C LEU A 283 -19.02 3.53 -17.15
N SER A 284 -18.84 3.69 -18.45
CA SER A 284 -19.93 4.11 -19.35
C SER A 284 -21.09 3.11 -19.38
N LYS A 285 -20.78 1.84 -19.23
CA LYS A 285 -21.77 0.73 -19.23
C LYS A 285 -22.36 0.45 -17.85
N MET A 286 -21.80 1.01 -16.76
CA MET A 286 -22.35 0.85 -15.41
C MET A 286 -23.65 1.64 -15.25
N PRO A 287 -24.68 1.03 -14.65
CA PRO A 287 -25.87 1.76 -14.29
C PRO A 287 -25.54 2.86 -13.27
N LYS A 288 -26.32 3.94 -13.29
CA LYS A 288 -26.24 4.94 -12.22
C LYS A 288 -26.82 4.31 -10.96
N THR A 289 -26.03 4.30 -9.89
CA THR A 289 -26.53 3.95 -8.57
C THR A 289 -27.28 5.16 -7.99
N ALA A 290 -28.49 4.93 -7.49
CA ALA A 290 -29.18 5.99 -6.75
C ALA A 290 -28.29 6.42 -5.58
N LYS A 291 -27.89 7.68 -5.53
CA LYS A 291 -27.23 8.23 -4.34
C LYS A 291 -28.16 7.97 -3.17
N LYS A 292 -27.71 7.20 -2.17
CA LYS A 292 -28.39 7.20 -0.88
C LYS A 292 -28.28 8.62 -0.37
N THR A 293 -29.35 9.37 -0.53
CA THR A 293 -29.52 10.67 0.13
C THR A 293 -29.35 10.44 1.63
N PRO A 294 -28.65 11.31 2.35
CA PRO A 294 -28.39 11.16 3.77
C PRO A 294 -29.66 11.03 4.58
#